data_3b65da9d8ceff7d8bb4300ff5710d8a7
#
_entry.id   3b65da9d8ceff7d8bb4300ff5710d8a7
#
_cell.length_a   1.000
_cell.length_b   1.000
_cell.length_c   1.000
_cell.angle_alpha   90.00
_cell.angle_beta   90.00
_cell.angle_gamma   90.00
#
_symmetry.space_group_name_H-M   'P 1'
#
loop_
_entity.id
_entity.type
_entity.pdbx_description
1 polymer ?
#
loop_
_entity_poly.entity_id
_entity_poly.type
_entity_poly.pdbx_seq_one_letter_code
_entity_poly.pdbx_strand_id
1 'polypeptide(L)'
;DLDIVQITFRFWYLLATDIHRALEQGNPAALPFRDVFEQLFAVILRHLRFPDDDTDLTGQERDDFRSFRHYMGDTLKDCCYVLGAEACLARSLEVIESALAQASPELRWQDMEAPLFSMRSMGGQVDVTTSEVVPRVFALVPRLPPHPRLRYAGLLVMSRYTEWVADHPEHLSGILTFITTGFDGSDRDIAAAAAQAMDFLCQDCREHLVPYFDQLMHFFRSVHATLAVDDLLSVSEALAHVVTAMPPAAATEALVQLAQPLLENVHEVCELPSATKPDLMRAADRMEQLA
;
A
#
# COMPACT_ATOMS: atom_id res chain seq x y z
N ASP A 1 -10.29 -17.23 20.87
CA ASP A 1 -11.29 -16.20 21.19
C ASP A 1 -10.65 -14.82 20.97
N LEU A 2 -11.11 -14.12 19.93
CA LEU A 2 -10.54 -12.84 19.51
C LEU A 2 -10.71 -11.75 20.58
N ASP A 3 -11.79 -11.77 21.32
CA ASP A 3 -12.09 -10.78 22.37
C ASP A 3 -11.09 -10.85 23.53
N ILE A 4 -10.65 -12.06 23.89
CA ILE A 4 -9.66 -12.25 24.95
C ILE A 4 -8.28 -11.75 24.50
N VAL A 5 -7.90 -12.01 23.27
CA VAL A 5 -6.59 -11.59 22.73
C VAL A 5 -6.47 -10.08 22.70
N GLN A 6 -7.52 -9.34 22.38
CA GLN A 6 -7.51 -7.86 22.35
C GLN A 6 -7.10 -7.25 23.69
N ILE A 7 -7.44 -7.88 24.84
CA ILE A 7 -7.06 -7.41 26.17
C ILE A 7 -5.53 -7.39 26.34
N THR A 8 -4.81 -8.26 25.62
CA THR A 8 -3.35 -8.40 25.74
C THR A 8 -2.57 -7.35 24.94
N PHE A 9 -3.16 -6.68 23.95
CA PHE A 9 -2.44 -5.74 23.09
C PHE A 9 -1.80 -4.58 23.86
N ARG A 10 -2.55 -4.00 24.82
CA ARG A 10 -2.00 -2.94 25.67
C ARG A 10 -0.82 -3.42 26.53
N PHE A 11 -0.86 -4.67 27.00
CA PHE A 11 0.26 -5.25 27.74
C PHE A 11 1.52 -5.34 26.87
N TRP A 12 1.39 -5.81 25.63
CA TRP A 12 2.52 -5.94 24.71
C TRP A 12 3.13 -4.57 24.37
N TYR A 13 2.27 -3.57 24.13
CA TYR A 13 2.71 -2.19 23.88
C TYR A 13 3.54 -1.62 25.06
N LEU A 14 3.04 -1.74 26.28
CA LEU A 14 3.74 -1.25 27.47
C LEU A 14 5.05 -2.00 27.70
N LEU A 15 5.02 -3.32 27.56
CA LEU A 15 6.21 -4.16 27.70
C LEU A 15 7.27 -3.81 26.64
N ALA A 16 6.86 -3.66 25.37
CA ALA A 16 7.76 -3.27 24.28
C ALA A 16 8.44 -1.93 24.57
N THR A 17 7.67 -0.94 25.03
CA THR A 17 8.18 0.39 25.38
C THR A 17 9.23 0.33 26.50
N ASP A 18 8.96 -0.45 27.55
CA ASP A 18 9.90 -0.59 28.68
C ASP A 18 11.15 -1.37 28.29
N ILE A 19 11.01 -2.44 27.51
CA ILE A 19 12.15 -3.23 27.01
C ILE A 19 13.00 -2.42 26.04
N HIS A 20 12.37 -1.68 25.11
CA HIS A 20 13.09 -0.80 24.19
C HIS A 20 13.96 0.21 24.93
N ARG A 21 13.39 0.91 25.91
CA ARG A 21 14.13 1.86 26.76
C ARG A 21 15.28 1.19 27.51
N ALA A 22 15.08 -0.02 28.01
CA ALA A 22 16.12 -0.77 28.70
C ALA A 22 17.25 -1.19 27.74
N LEU A 23 16.92 -1.59 26.50
CA LEU A 23 17.90 -1.91 25.48
C LEU A 23 18.72 -0.68 25.07
N GLU A 24 18.10 0.49 24.90
CA GLU A 24 18.79 1.75 24.60
C GLU A 24 19.78 2.14 25.72
N GLN A 25 19.44 1.83 26.96
CA GLN A 25 20.31 2.05 28.13
C GLN A 25 21.39 0.97 28.29
N GLY A 26 21.45 -0.01 27.39
CA GLY A 26 22.41 -1.10 27.45
C GLY A 26 22.18 -2.08 28.61
N ASN A 27 20.95 -2.15 29.15
CA ASN A 27 20.63 -3.06 30.24
C ASN A 27 20.56 -4.52 29.76
N PRO A 28 21.49 -5.40 30.20
CA PRO A 28 21.54 -6.79 29.74
C PRO A 28 20.31 -7.62 30.18
N ALA A 29 19.58 -7.19 31.21
CA ALA A 29 18.36 -7.87 31.66
C ALA A 29 17.21 -7.78 30.62
N ALA A 30 17.29 -6.88 29.66
CA ALA A 30 16.32 -6.76 28.58
C ALA A 30 16.56 -7.78 27.44
N LEU A 31 17.77 -8.31 27.28
CA LEU A 31 18.13 -9.20 26.17
C LEU A 31 17.28 -10.47 26.07
N PRO A 32 16.94 -11.18 27.15
CA PRO A 32 16.09 -12.39 27.06
C PRO A 32 14.68 -12.13 26.52
N PHE A 33 14.20 -10.88 26.60
CA PHE A 33 12.89 -10.52 26.07
C PHE A 33 12.86 -10.52 24.54
N ARG A 34 14.00 -10.42 23.87
CA ARG A 34 14.04 -10.54 22.40
C ARG A 34 13.46 -11.88 21.94
N ASP A 35 13.80 -12.98 22.60
CA ASP A 35 13.26 -14.31 22.26
C ASP A 35 11.75 -14.37 22.45
N VAL A 36 11.22 -13.69 23.49
CA VAL A 36 9.77 -13.58 23.71
C VAL A 36 9.08 -12.82 22.58
N PHE A 37 9.66 -11.69 22.15
CA PHE A 37 9.11 -10.90 21.04
C PHE A 37 9.27 -11.60 19.69
N GLU A 38 10.30 -12.42 19.49
CA GLU A 38 10.42 -13.29 18.30
C GLU A 38 9.30 -14.33 18.24
N GLN A 39 8.98 -14.96 19.38
CA GLN A 39 7.86 -15.89 19.46
C GLN A 39 6.51 -15.18 19.25
N LEU A 40 6.33 -14.00 19.84
CA LEU A 40 5.14 -13.17 19.63
C LEU A 40 4.96 -12.84 18.15
N PHE A 41 6.02 -12.37 17.47
CA PHE A 41 6.01 -12.06 16.06
C PHE A 41 5.58 -13.26 15.20
N ALA A 42 6.15 -14.44 15.47
CA ALA A 42 5.80 -15.67 14.77
C ALA A 42 4.35 -16.11 15.03
N VAL A 43 3.83 -15.90 16.26
CA VAL A 43 2.42 -16.16 16.59
C VAL A 43 1.51 -15.22 15.84
N ILE A 44 1.83 -13.92 15.80
CA ILE A 44 1.04 -12.93 15.08
C ILE A 44 0.98 -13.27 13.59
N LEU A 45 2.11 -13.56 12.94
CA LEU A 45 2.14 -13.92 11.52
C LEU A 45 1.18 -15.08 11.20
N ARG A 46 1.12 -16.09 12.07
CA ARG A 46 0.19 -17.23 11.90
C ARG A 46 -1.26 -16.81 12.03
N HIS A 47 -1.57 -15.90 12.94
CA HIS A 47 -2.94 -15.43 13.18
C HIS A 47 -3.40 -14.34 12.20
N LEU A 48 -2.49 -13.70 11.47
CA LEU A 48 -2.82 -12.82 10.35
C LEU A 48 -3.35 -13.59 9.13
N ARG A 49 -3.06 -14.88 9.04
CA ARG A 49 -3.46 -15.73 7.93
C ARG A 49 -4.98 -15.84 7.84
N PHE A 50 -5.53 -15.59 6.67
CA PHE A 50 -6.94 -15.85 6.41
C PHE A 50 -7.26 -17.35 6.60
N PRO A 51 -8.49 -17.69 7.04
CA PRO A 51 -8.97 -19.07 7.05
C PRO A 51 -8.83 -19.72 5.68
N ASP A 52 -8.74 -21.04 5.64
CA ASP A 52 -8.59 -21.80 4.40
C ASP A 52 -9.80 -21.63 3.47
N ASP A 53 -10.96 -21.50 4.06
CA ASP A 53 -12.21 -21.14 3.39
C ASP A 53 -12.74 -19.82 3.95
N ASP A 54 -12.36 -18.70 3.31
CA ASP A 54 -12.81 -17.36 3.69
C ASP A 54 -14.22 -17.05 3.15
N THR A 55 -14.78 -17.93 2.31
CA THR A 55 -16.13 -17.81 1.79
C THR A 55 -17.19 -18.19 2.83
N ASP A 56 -16.83 -19.01 3.81
CA ASP A 56 -17.73 -19.43 4.90
C ASP A 56 -17.94 -18.36 5.97
N LEU A 57 -17.09 -17.30 5.99
CA LEU A 57 -17.24 -16.20 6.92
C LEU A 57 -18.47 -15.34 6.56
N THR A 58 -19.31 -15.07 7.53
CA THR A 58 -20.35 -14.04 7.42
C THR A 58 -19.71 -12.65 7.19
N GLY A 59 -20.50 -11.69 6.72
CA GLY A 59 -20.01 -10.31 6.56
C GLY A 59 -19.43 -9.75 7.86
N GLN A 60 -20.12 -9.96 9.00
CA GLN A 60 -19.66 -9.49 10.31
C GLN A 60 -18.36 -10.17 10.75
N GLU A 61 -18.26 -11.51 10.65
CA GLU A 61 -17.03 -12.24 11.00
C GLU A 61 -15.84 -11.82 10.17
N ARG A 62 -16.06 -11.45 8.91
CA ARG A 62 -15.03 -10.93 8.02
C ARG A 62 -14.54 -9.55 8.45
N ASP A 63 -15.45 -8.68 8.85
CA ASP A 63 -15.13 -7.34 9.34
C ASP A 63 -14.43 -7.39 10.71
N ASP A 64 -14.88 -8.27 11.60
CA ASP A 64 -14.25 -8.51 12.89
C ASP A 64 -12.82 -9.04 12.71
N PHE A 65 -12.61 -9.97 11.77
CA PHE A 65 -11.29 -10.50 11.46
C PHE A 65 -10.37 -9.42 10.86
N ARG A 66 -10.89 -8.57 9.95
CA ARG A 66 -10.13 -7.44 9.41
C ARG A 66 -9.71 -6.47 10.52
N SER A 67 -10.63 -6.11 11.40
CA SER A 67 -10.35 -5.25 12.54
C SER A 67 -9.29 -5.86 13.47
N PHE A 68 -9.40 -7.14 13.75
CA PHE A 68 -8.42 -7.89 14.54
C PHE A 68 -7.03 -7.90 13.89
N ARG A 69 -6.95 -8.06 12.56
CA ARG A 69 -5.67 -7.97 11.84
C ARG A 69 -5.00 -6.60 11.99
N HIS A 70 -5.76 -5.51 12.03
CA HIS A 70 -5.21 -4.18 12.27
C HIS A 70 -4.59 -4.06 13.67
N TYR A 71 -5.25 -4.57 14.71
CA TYR A 71 -4.68 -4.61 16.06
C TYR A 71 -3.40 -5.46 16.14
N MET A 72 -3.38 -6.59 15.45
CA MET A 72 -2.16 -7.41 15.34
C MET A 72 -1.05 -6.67 14.59
N GLY A 73 -1.41 -5.90 13.55
CA GLY A 73 -0.48 -5.03 12.82
C GLY A 73 0.17 -3.97 13.71
N ASP A 74 -0.59 -3.39 14.66
CA ASP A 74 -0.03 -2.46 15.65
C ASP A 74 0.93 -3.17 16.62
N THR A 75 0.60 -4.39 17.04
CA THR A 75 1.52 -5.18 17.88
C THR A 75 2.79 -5.61 17.13
N LEU A 76 2.75 -5.76 15.81
CA LEU A 76 3.97 -5.96 15.00
C LEU A 76 4.88 -4.73 15.04
N LYS A 77 4.32 -3.51 15.06
CA LYS A 77 5.12 -2.28 15.27
C LYS A 77 5.78 -2.28 16.64
N ASP A 78 5.07 -2.78 17.68
CA ASP A 78 5.66 -2.96 19.00
C ASP A 78 6.85 -3.96 18.97
N CYS A 79 6.73 -5.05 18.20
CA CYS A 79 7.84 -5.98 17.99
C CYS A 79 9.05 -5.29 17.35
N CYS A 80 8.85 -4.33 16.44
CA CYS A 80 9.94 -3.59 15.81
C CYS A 80 10.76 -2.77 16.81
N TYR A 81 10.16 -2.27 17.88
CA TYR A 81 10.91 -1.55 18.94
C TYR A 81 11.91 -2.46 19.67
N VAL A 82 11.61 -3.74 19.79
CA VAL A 82 12.46 -4.69 20.55
C VAL A 82 13.41 -5.44 19.64
N LEU A 83 12.94 -5.86 18.47
CA LEU A 83 13.69 -6.71 17.53
C LEU A 83 14.49 -5.90 16.50
N GLY A 84 14.03 -4.69 16.20
CA GLY A 84 14.47 -3.88 15.07
C GLY A 84 13.56 -4.09 13.85
N ALA A 85 13.18 -3.01 13.20
CA ALA A 85 12.24 -3.02 12.07
C ALA A 85 12.80 -3.80 10.87
N GLU A 86 14.07 -3.63 10.57
CA GLU A 86 14.76 -4.33 9.47
C GLU A 86 14.73 -5.85 9.67
N ALA A 87 15.00 -6.34 10.89
CA ALA A 87 14.95 -7.76 11.21
C ALA A 87 13.52 -8.32 11.09
N CYS A 88 12.51 -7.57 11.53
CA CYS A 88 11.10 -7.95 11.39
C CYS A 88 10.67 -8.02 9.93
N LEU A 89 11.10 -7.05 9.11
CA LEU A 89 10.83 -7.02 7.67
C LEU A 89 11.49 -8.21 6.97
N ALA A 90 12.77 -8.47 7.26
CA ALA A 90 13.52 -9.61 6.73
C ALA A 90 12.82 -10.93 7.02
N ARG A 91 12.35 -11.12 8.26
CA ARG A 91 11.66 -12.34 8.68
C ARG A 91 10.34 -12.56 7.90
N SER A 92 9.58 -11.50 7.67
CA SER A 92 8.36 -11.60 6.84
C SER A 92 8.68 -11.95 5.39
N LEU A 93 9.76 -11.37 4.84
CA LEU A 93 10.24 -11.68 3.49
C LEU A 93 10.68 -13.14 3.36
N GLU A 94 11.46 -13.65 4.32
CA GLU A 94 11.96 -15.03 4.36
C GLU A 94 10.82 -16.06 4.35
N VAL A 95 9.69 -15.76 4.99
CA VAL A 95 8.50 -16.65 4.95
C VAL A 95 7.99 -16.81 3.52
N ILE A 96 7.88 -15.72 2.76
CA ILE A 96 7.43 -15.77 1.36
C ILE A 96 8.48 -16.45 0.47
N GLU A 97 9.76 -16.08 0.62
CA GLU A 97 10.85 -16.68 -0.15
C GLU A 97 10.92 -18.20 0.07
N SER A 98 10.76 -18.63 1.33
CA SER A 98 10.74 -20.06 1.67
C SER A 98 9.53 -20.79 1.08
N ALA A 99 8.35 -20.16 1.11
CA ALA A 99 7.15 -20.70 0.50
C ALA A 99 7.30 -20.87 -1.02
N LEU A 100 7.84 -19.86 -1.70
CA LEU A 100 8.11 -19.91 -3.15
C LEU A 100 9.19 -20.93 -3.51
N ALA A 101 10.21 -21.09 -2.68
CA ALA A 101 11.31 -22.04 -2.93
C ALA A 101 10.85 -23.50 -2.82
N GLN A 102 9.88 -23.79 -1.98
CA GLN A 102 9.34 -25.14 -1.79
C GLN A 102 8.52 -25.63 -2.99
N ALA A 103 8.09 -24.73 -3.89
CA ALA A 103 7.32 -25.01 -5.11
C ALA A 103 6.21 -26.08 -4.90
N SER A 104 5.60 -26.08 -3.71
CA SER A 104 4.56 -27.04 -3.34
C SER A 104 3.30 -26.81 -4.16
N PRO A 105 2.64 -27.83 -4.71
CA PRO A 105 1.32 -27.70 -5.31
C PRO A 105 0.24 -27.27 -4.30
N GLU A 106 0.54 -27.35 -3.00
CA GLU A 106 -0.33 -26.90 -1.90
C GLU A 106 -0.08 -25.46 -1.49
N LEU A 107 0.78 -24.71 -2.21
CA LEU A 107 1.09 -23.31 -1.90
C LEU A 107 -0.20 -22.47 -1.96
N ARG A 108 -0.61 -21.96 -0.81
CA ARG A 108 -1.84 -21.18 -0.68
C ARG A 108 -1.52 -19.69 -0.65
N TRP A 109 -2.38 -18.89 -1.27
CA TRP A 109 -2.22 -17.44 -1.29
C TRP A 109 -2.18 -16.84 0.14
N GLN A 110 -2.90 -17.44 1.11
CA GLN A 110 -2.93 -16.98 2.50
C GLN A 110 -1.55 -17.02 3.16
N ASP A 111 -0.71 -17.98 2.78
CA ASP A 111 0.63 -18.16 3.36
C ASP A 111 1.61 -17.06 2.92
N MET A 112 1.30 -16.37 1.82
CA MET A 112 2.07 -15.23 1.31
C MET A 112 1.41 -13.88 1.63
N GLU A 113 0.08 -13.83 1.68
CA GLU A 113 -0.65 -12.59 1.96
C GLU A 113 -0.45 -12.12 3.40
N ALA A 114 -0.44 -13.01 4.38
CA ALA A 114 -0.22 -12.66 5.78
C ALA A 114 1.15 -11.97 6.03
N PRO A 115 2.29 -12.50 5.51
CA PRO A 115 3.56 -11.76 5.55
C PRO A 115 3.53 -10.43 4.78
N LEU A 116 2.86 -10.33 3.63
CA LEU A 116 2.71 -9.05 2.92
C LEU A 116 1.95 -8.03 3.77
N PHE A 117 0.87 -8.45 4.43
CA PHE A 117 0.15 -7.60 5.37
C PHE A 117 1.05 -7.13 6.52
N SER A 118 1.90 -8.00 7.06
CA SER A 118 2.86 -7.64 8.12
C SER A 118 3.87 -6.60 7.63
N MET A 119 4.44 -6.78 6.43
CA MET A 119 5.37 -5.82 5.81
C MET A 119 4.74 -4.43 5.68
N ARG A 120 3.50 -4.37 5.15
CA ARG A 120 2.73 -3.13 5.06
C ARG A 120 2.53 -2.47 6.42
N SER A 121 2.15 -3.26 7.43
CA SER A 121 1.86 -2.75 8.79
C SER A 121 3.09 -2.13 9.45
N MET A 122 4.26 -2.71 9.24
CA MET A 122 5.52 -2.26 9.83
C MET A 122 6.23 -1.15 9.04
N GLY A 123 5.77 -0.82 7.84
CA GLY A 123 6.50 0.06 6.91
C GLY A 123 6.91 1.41 7.50
N GLY A 124 6.08 1.99 8.39
CA GLY A 124 6.44 3.25 9.07
C GLY A 124 7.53 3.13 10.14
N GLN A 125 8.00 1.92 10.45
CA GLN A 125 9.08 1.66 11.39
C GLN A 125 10.41 1.38 10.66
N VAL A 126 10.36 1.09 9.36
CA VAL A 126 11.54 0.77 8.55
C VAL A 126 12.19 2.06 8.07
N ASP A 127 13.50 2.19 8.30
CA ASP A 127 14.29 3.24 7.68
C ASP A 127 14.58 2.84 6.23
N VAL A 128 13.82 3.40 5.31
CA VAL A 128 13.91 3.06 3.88
C VAL A 128 15.26 3.46 3.27
N THR A 129 15.94 4.46 3.82
CA THR A 129 17.20 4.97 3.26
C THR A 129 18.38 4.02 3.52
N THR A 130 18.32 3.23 4.58
CA THR A 130 19.39 2.29 4.99
C THR A 130 19.00 0.83 4.86
N SER A 131 17.73 0.53 4.47
CA SER A 131 17.24 -0.83 4.40
C SER A 131 17.90 -1.65 3.28
N GLU A 132 18.42 -2.81 3.62
CA GLU A 132 18.89 -3.83 2.67
C GLU A 132 17.76 -4.80 2.26
N VAL A 133 16.64 -4.80 2.98
CA VAL A 133 15.50 -5.69 2.75
C VAL A 133 14.50 -5.09 1.78
N VAL A 134 14.27 -3.78 1.80
CA VAL A 134 13.32 -3.10 0.90
C VAL A 134 13.58 -3.40 -0.58
N PRO A 135 14.83 -3.35 -1.11
CA PRO A 135 15.11 -3.76 -2.50
C PRO A 135 14.65 -5.19 -2.82
N ARG A 136 14.82 -6.10 -1.86
CA ARG A 136 14.39 -7.50 -2.02
C ARG A 136 12.87 -7.63 -2.06
N VAL A 137 12.15 -6.81 -1.27
CA VAL A 137 10.68 -6.74 -1.31
C VAL A 137 10.21 -6.29 -2.69
N PHE A 138 10.79 -5.22 -3.25
CA PHE A 138 10.46 -4.76 -4.60
C PHE A 138 10.78 -5.78 -5.69
N ALA A 139 11.84 -6.54 -5.55
CA ALA A 139 12.19 -7.62 -6.47
C ALA A 139 11.27 -8.84 -6.35
N LEU A 140 10.70 -9.10 -5.17
CA LEU A 140 9.84 -10.25 -4.90
C LEU A 140 8.40 -10.02 -5.36
N VAL A 141 7.81 -8.86 -5.07
CA VAL A 141 6.38 -8.60 -5.26
C VAL A 141 5.89 -8.87 -6.70
N PRO A 142 6.59 -8.45 -7.77
CA PRO A 142 6.18 -8.77 -9.14
C PRO A 142 6.26 -10.26 -9.52
N ARG A 143 6.93 -11.06 -8.69
CA ARG A 143 7.13 -12.51 -8.92
C ARG A 143 6.16 -13.38 -8.15
N LEU A 144 5.26 -12.78 -7.39
CA LEU A 144 4.22 -13.50 -6.66
C LEU A 144 3.28 -14.24 -7.64
N PRO A 145 2.73 -15.39 -7.24
CA PRO A 145 1.75 -16.10 -8.06
C PRO A 145 0.56 -15.21 -8.45
N PRO A 146 -0.04 -15.42 -9.64
CA PRO A 146 -1.15 -14.62 -10.12
C PRO A 146 -2.43 -14.92 -9.30
N HIS A 147 -2.64 -14.18 -8.23
CA HIS A 147 -3.81 -14.28 -7.37
C HIS A 147 -4.29 -12.87 -6.98
N PRO A 148 -5.61 -12.54 -7.07
CA PRO A 148 -6.12 -11.19 -6.78
C PRO A 148 -5.72 -10.66 -5.41
N ARG A 149 -5.79 -11.47 -4.35
CA ARG A 149 -5.39 -11.09 -3.00
C ARG A 149 -3.90 -10.76 -2.87
N LEU A 150 -3.04 -11.50 -3.57
CA LEU A 150 -1.60 -11.24 -3.58
C LEU A 150 -1.26 -9.98 -4.36
N ARG A 151 -1.96 -9.74 -5.48
CA ARG A 151 -1.81 -8.51 -6.26
C ARG A 151 -2.22 -7.28 -5.45
N TYR A 152 -3.38 -7.34 -4.81
CA TYR A 152 -3.85 -6.31 -3.89
C TYR A 152 -2.85 -6.03 -2.77
N ALA A 153 -2.44 -7.07 -2.03
CA ALA A 153 -1.48 -6.94 -0.93
C ALA A 153 -0.12 -6.42 -1.40
N GLY A 154 0.35 -6.88 -2.58
CA GLY A 154 1.61 -6.42 -3.18
C GLY A 154 1.59 -4.94 -3.54
N LEU A 155 0.49 -4.44 -4.12
CA LEU A 155 0.31 -3.00 -4.41
C LEU A 155 0.38 -2.17 -3.12
N LEU A 156 -0.30 -2.62 -2.06
CA LEU A 156 -0.28 -1.94 -0.76
C LEU A 156 1.08 -2.01 -0.05
N VAL A 157 1.87 -3.06 -0.28
CA VAL A 157 3.25 -3.11 0.20
C VAL A 157 4.11 -2.12 -0.58
N MET A 158 4.01 -2.11 -1.90
CA MET A 158 4.78 -1.16 -2.73
C MET A 158 4.48 0.30 -2.37
N SER A 159 3.19 0.64 -2.18
CA SER A 159 2.79 2.00 -1.78
C SER A 159 3.39 2.45 -0.45
N ARG A 160 3.83 1.52 0.37
CA ARG A 160 4.37 1.83 1.70
C ARG A 160 5.86 2.18 1.71
N TYR A 161 6.59 1.84 0.65
CA TYR A 161 8.05 2.00 0.56
C TYR A 161 8.48 2.86 -0.63
N THR A 162 7.59 3.72 -1.15
CA THR A 162 7.84 4.56 -2.33
C THR A 162 8.96 5.60 -2.11
N GLU A 163 9.18 6.04 -0.85
CA GLU A 163 10.31 6.89 -0.49
C GLU A 163 11.67 6.24 -0.86
N TRP A 164 11.81 4.92 -0.72
CA TRP A 164 13.01 4.22 -1.15
C TRP A 164 13.26 4.37 -2.66
N VAL A 165 12.18 4.39 -3.46
CA VAL A 165 12.26 4.52 -4.91
C VAL A 165 12.77 5.90 -5.33
N ALA A 166 12.49 6.94 -4.54
CA ALA A 166 12.99 8.29 -4.80
C ALA A 166 14.53 8.34 -4.78
N ASP A 167 15.16 7.56 -3.89
CA ASP A 167 16.62 7.44 -3.82
C ASP A 167 17.19 6.38 -4.79
N HIS A 168 16.32 5.55 -5.41
CA HIS A 168 16.70 4.46 -6.31
C HIS A 168 15.86 4.49 -7.62
N PRO A 169 15.96 5.59 -8.42
CA PRO A 169 15.09 5.82 -9.57
C PRO A 169 15.27 4.78 -10.70
N GLU A 170 16.33 3.98 -10.68
CA GLU A 170 16.53 2.86 -11.62
C GLU A 170 15.45 1.79 -11.51
N HIS A 171 14.74 1.71 -10.37
CA HIS A 171 13.63 0.77 -10.13
C HIS A 171 12.25 1.33 -10.54
N LEU A 172 12.16 2.64 -10.77
CA LEU A 172 10.91 3.37 -11.00
C LEU A 172 10.08 2.79 -12.15
N SER A 173 10.71 2.50 -13.29
CA SER A 173 10.02 1.95 -14.47
C SER A 173 9.35 0.60 -14.20
N GLY A 174 10.03 -0.30 -13.50
CA GLY A 174 9.49 -1.62 -13.15
C GLY A 174 8.33 -1.51 -12.17
N ILE A 175 8.44 -0.63 -11.19
CA ILE A 175 7.41 -0.39 -10.17
C ILE A 175 6.18 0.26 -10.80
N LEU A 176 6.37 1.28 -11.63
CA LEU A 176 5.29 1.93 -12.36
C LEU A 176 4.55 0.94 -13.27
N THR A 177 5.29 0.06 -13.96
CA THR A 177 4.70 -1.02 -14.77
C THR A 177 3.85 -1.96 -13.91
N PHE A 178 4.32 -2.36 -12.75
CA PHE A 178 3.54 -3.23 -11.85
C PHE A 178 2.26 -2.53 -11.36
N ILE A 179 2.35 -1.27 -10.93
CA ILE A 179 1.21 -0.48 -10.47
C ILE A 179 0.17 -0.34 -11.58
N THR A 180 0.59 0.03 -12.81
CA THR A 180 -0.34 0.21 -13.94
C THR A 180 -1.07 -1.06 -14.32
N THR A 181 -0.51 -2.26 -14.07
CA THR A 181 -1.24 -3.51 -14.28
C THR A 181 -2.46 -3.65 -13.35
N GLY A 182 -2.53 -2.93 -12.23
CA GLY A 182 -3.66 -2.93 -11.31
C GLY A 182 -4.94 -2.31 -11.88
N PHE A 183 -4.84 -1.56 -12.97
CA PHE A 183 -5.98 -0.89 -13.61
C PHE A 183 -6.59 -1.68 -14.78
N ASP A 184 -6.43 -3.00 -14.82
CA ASP A 184 -6.97 -3.85 -15.89
C ASP A 184 -8.51 -4.04 -15.85
N GLY A 185 -9.18 -3.43 -14.85
CA GLY A 185 -10.63 -3.48 -14.68
C GLY A 185 -11.17 -4.81 -14.10
N SER A 186 -10.29 -5.73 -13.72
CA SER A 186 -10.68 -7.06 -13.22
C SER A 186 -11.25 -7.03 -11.79
N ASP A 187 -10.79 -6.11 -10.95
CA ASP A 187 -11.17 -6.01 -9.53
C ASP A 187 -11.07 -4.56 -9.04
N ARG A 188 -12.13 -4.07 -8.38
CA ARG A 188 -12.20 -2.70 -7.86
C ARG A 188 -11.23 -2.45 -6.71
N ASP A 189 -11.05 -3.43 -5.83
CA ASP A 189 -10.15 -3.29 -4.69
C ASP A 189 -8.69 -3.21 -5.18
N ILE A 190 -8.36 -3.95 -6.24
CA ILE A 190 -7.03 -3.88 -6.89
C ILE A 190 -6.83 -2.52 -7.55
N ALA A 191 -7.85 -1.99 -8.25
CA ALA A 191 -7.78 -0.67 -8.86
C ALA A 191 -7.57 0.44 -7.81
N ALA A 192 -8.30 0.38 -6.70
CA ALA A 192 -8.13 1.31 -5.58
C ALA A 192 -6.72 1.23 -4.96
N ALA A 193 -6.20 0.01 -4.75
CA ALA A 193 -4.83 -0.17 -4.26
C ALA A 193 -3.77 0.34 -5.24
N ALA A 194 -4.02 0.20 -6.55
CA ALA A 194 -3.14 0.72 -7.60
C ALA A 194 -3.19 2.25 -7.67
N ALA A 195 -4.37 2.86 -7.51
CA ALA A 195 -4.53 4.31 -7.45
C ALA A 195 -3.77 4.89 -6.25
N GLN A 196 -3.92 4.30 -5.08
CA GLN A 196 -3.16 4.68 -3.89
C GLN A 196 -1.65 4.52 -4.10
N ALA A 197 -1.21 3.41 -4.71
CA ALA A 197 0.21 3.18 -4.96
C ALA A 197 0.78 4.17 -5.99
N MET A 198 -0.01 4.56 -6.99
CA MET A 198 0.35 5.58 -7.97
C MET A 198 0.52 6.94 -7.32
N ASP A 199 -0.40 7.31 -6.43
CA ASP A 199 -0.37 8.59 -5.73
C ASP A 199 0.89 8.73 -4.88
N PHE A 200 1.18 7.77 -3.99
CA PHE A 200 2.40 7.79 -3.19
C PHE A 200 3.67 7.77 -4.04
N LEU A 201 3.70 6.96 -5.12
CA LEU A 201 4.87 6.94 -6.00
C LEU A 201 5.09 8.29 -6.68
N CYS A 202 4.02 8.92 -7.15
CA CYS A 202 4.12 10.23 -7.79
C CYS A 202 4.47 11.34 -6.80
N GLN A 203 3.99 11.26 -5.57
CA GLN A 203 4.35 12.18 -4.49
C GLN A 203 5.85 12.14 -4.19
N ASP A 204 6.38 10.92 -3.95
CA ASP A 204 7.76 10.75 -3.49
C ASP A 204 8.77 10.88 -4.64
N CYS A 205 8.42 10.38 -5.84
CA CYS A 205 9.30 10.38 -7.01
C CYS A 205 8.99 11.49 -8.02
N ARG A 206 8.28 12.56 -7.63
CA ARG A 206 7.78 13.61 -8.53
C ARG A 206 8.82 14.18 -9.48
N GLU A 207 10.03 14.45 -8.98
CA GLU A 207 11.12 15.01 -9.80
C GLU A 207 11.59 14.02 -10.87
N HIS A 208 11.68 12.75 -10.55
CA HIS A 208 12.06 11.69 -11.48
C HIS A 208 10.97 11.37 -12.51
N LEU A 209 9.71 11.71 -12.22
CA LEU A 209 8.56 11.45 -13.09
C LEU A 209 8.27 12.59 -14.08
N VAL A 210 8.83 13.78 -13.89
CA VAL A 210 8.65 14.90 -14.85
C VAL A 210 8.95 14.50 -16.31
N PRO A 211 10.03 13.77 -16.63
CA PRO A 211 10.29 13.35 -18.01
C PRO A 211 9.27 12.37 -18.60
N TYR A 212 8.47 11.73 -17.75
CA TYR A 212 7.47 10.70 -18.10
C TYR A 212 6.03 11.24 -18.07
N PHE A 213 5.85 12.55 -17.84
CA PHE A 213 4.52 13.12 -17.64
C PHE A 213 3.55 12.87 -18.80
N ASP A 214 4.01 12.98 -20.05
CA ASP A 214 3.18 12.70 -21.23
C ASP A 214 2.70 11.25 -21.26
N GLN A 215 3.52 10.31 -20.79
CA GLN A 215 3.15 8.89 -20.68
C GLN A 215 2.13 8.67 -19.57
N LEU A 216 2.31 9.35 -18.43
CA LEU A 216 1.35 9.33 -17.31
C LEU A 216 0.01 9.93 -17.75
N MET A 217 0.01 11.02 -18.49
CA MET A 217 -1.19 11.64 -19.06
C MET A 217 -1.88 10.71 -20.06
N HIS A 218 -1.11 10.01 -20.91
CA HIS A 218 -1.68 9.02 -21.82
C HIS A 218 -2.34 7.87 -21.06
N PHE A 219 -1.66 7.35 -20.04
CA PHE A 219 -2.20 6.34 -19.15
C PHE A 219 -3.50 6.83 -18.47
N PHE A 220 -3.49 8.00 -17.85
CA PHE A 220 -4.66 8.60 -17.21
C PHE A 220 -5.87 8.64 -18.15
N ARG A 221 -5.67 9.15 -19.38
CA ARG A 221 -6.73 9.19 -20.40
C ARG A 221 -7.25 7.80 -20.79
N SER A 222 -6.46 6.75 -20.65
CA SER A 222 -6.90 5.39 -20.95
C SER A 222 -7.76 4.76 -19.86
N VAL A 223 -7.58 5.17 -18.58
CA VAL A 223 -8.25 4.55 -17.43
C VAL A 223 -9.36 5.41 -16.82
N HIS A 224 -9.35 6.72 -17.02
CA HIS A 224 -10.23 7.68 -16.33
C HIS A 224 -11.74 7.38 -16.47
N ALA A 225 -12.18 6.75 -17.56
CA ALA A 225 -13.57 6.42 -17.79
C ALA A 225 -14.04 5.15 -17.06
N THR A 226 -13.11 4.36 -16.55
CA THR A 226 -13.39 3.06 -15.93
C THR A 226 -13.19 3.07 -14.41
N LEU A 227 -12.52 4.09 -13.88
CA LEU A 227 -12.23 4.22 -12.47
C LEU A 227 -13.45 4.69 -11.66
N ALA A 228 -13.53 4.26 -10.41
CA ALA A 228 -14.42 4.87 -9.42
C ALA A 228 -13.97 6.31 -9.15
N VAL A 229 -14.86 7.14 -8.62
CA VAL A 229 -14.59 8.58 -8.40
C VAL A 229 -13.40 8.76 -7.46
N ASP A 230 -13.36 8.04 -6.34
CA ASP A 230 -12.28 8.13 -5.35
C ASP A 230 -10.92 7.72 -5.95
N ASP A 231 -10.89 6.63 -6.74
CA ASP A 231 -9.68 6.17 -7.41
C ASP A 231 -9.20 7.17 -8.46
N LEU A 232 -10.15 7.80 -9.15
CA LEU A 232 -9.87 8.83 -10.14
C LEU A 232 -9.28 10.09 -9.51
N LEU A 233 -9.78 10.49 -8.32
CA LEU A 233 -9.21 11.57 -7.52
C LEU A 233 -7.76 11.25 -7.16
N SER A 234 -7.48 10.07 -6.60
CA SER A 234 -6.11 9.66 -6.24
C SER A 234 -5.16 9.68 -7.43
N VAL A 235 -5.60 9.23 -8.62
CA VAL A 235 -4.75 9.30 -9.82
C VAL A 235 -4.58 10.75 -10.32
N SER A 236 -5.57 11.62 -10.14
CA SER A 236 -5.47 13.04 -10.46
C SER A 236 -4.48 13.75 -9.53
N GLU A 237 -4.53 13.45 -8.22
CA GLU A 237 -3.57 13.93 -7.22
C GLU A 237 -2.15 13.45 -7.54
N ALA A 238 -2.00 12.19 -7.94
CA ALA A 238 -0.72 11.65 -8.41
C ALA A 238 -0.10 12.50 -9.54
N LEU A 239 -0.88 12.86 -10.54
CA LEU A 239 -0.42 13.71 -11.63
C LEU A 239 -0.11 15.13 -11.15
N ALA A 240 -0.93 15.69 -10.25
CA ALA A 240 -0.69 17.00 -9.66
C ALA A 240 0.65 17.06 -8.89
N HIS A 241 1.01 16.00 -8.16
CA HIS A 241 2.33 15.92 -7.51
C HIS A 241 3.48 16.07 -8.52
N VAL A 242 3.41 15.42 -9.68
CA VAL A 242 4.42 15.53 -10.71
C VAL A 242 4.47 16.94 -11.31
N VAL A 243 3.30 17.55 -11.52
CA VAL A 243 3.22 18.94 -12.02
C VAL A 243 3.90 19.93 -11.08
N THR A 244 3.80 19.74 -9.76
CA THR A 244 4.46 20.62 -8.79
C THR A 244 5.99 20.64 -8.89
N ALA A 245 6.59 19.60 -9.47
CA ALA A 245 8.04 19.51 -9.68
C ALA A 245 8.50 20.11 -11.02
N MET A 246 7.57 20.52 -11.89
CA MET A 246 7.89 21.07 -13.20
C MET A 246 8.32 22.55 -13.15
N PRO A 247 9.09 23.02 -14.14
CA PRO A 247 9.29 24.46 -14.36
C PRO A 247 7.95 25.17 -14.60
N PRO A 248 7.77 26.43 -14.15
CA PRO A 248 6.45 27.11 -14.16
C PRO A 248 5.72 27.13 -15.52
N ALA A 249 6.45 27.29 -16.63
CA ALA A 249 5.84 27.27 -17.96
C ALA A 249 5.28 25.88 -18.32
N ALA A 250 6.05 24.81 -18.08
CA ALA A 250 5.62 23.44 -18.32
C ALA A 250 4.50 23.03 -17.37
N ALA A 251 4.57 23.45 -16.09
CA ALA A 251 3.50 23.22 -15.11
C ALA A 251 2.17 23.85 -15.56
N THR A 252 2.21 25.07 -16.12
CA THR A 252 1.00 25.72 -16.66
C THR A 252 0.39 24.93 -17.82
N GLU A 253 1.21 24.47 -18.76
CA GLU A 253 0.75 23.65 -19.89
C GLU A 253 0.16 22.31 -19.40
N ALA A 254 0.84 21.67 -18.45
CA ALA A 254 0.37 20.41 -17.83
C ALA A 254 -0.96 20.58 -17.10
N LEU A 255 -1.12 21.66 -16.31
CA LEU A 255 -2.38 21.97 -15.63
C LEU A 255 -3.52 22.22 -16.64
N VAL A 256 -3.26 22.93 -17.74
CA VAL A 256 -4.27 23.11 -18.80
C VAL A 256 -4.68 21.76 -19.38
N GLN A 257 -3.72 20.87 -19.66
CA GLN A 257 -4.02 19.55 -20.20
C GLN A 257 -4.85 18.67 -19.24
N LEU A 258 -4.64 18.81 -17.93
CA LEU A 258 -5.41 18.11 -16.90
C LEU A 258 -6.79 18.72 -16.71
N ALA A 259 -6.89 20.03 -16.60
CA ALA A 259 -8.11 20.73 -16.24
C ALA A 259 -9.09 20.89 -17.42
N GLN A 260 -8.59 21.06 -18.65
CA GLN A 260 -9.43 21.36 -19.80
C GLN A 260 -10.52 20.30 -20.03
N PRO A 261 -10.26 18.98 -20.05
CA PRO A 261 -11.32 17.97 -20.24
C PRO A 261 -12.36 17.98 -19.13
N LEU A 262 -11.96 18.30 -17.90
CA LEU A 262 -12.84 18.41 -16.77
C LEU A 262 -13.76 19.63 -16.89
N LEU A 263 -13.19 20.77 -17.24
CA LEU A 263 -13.95 22.01 -17.46
C LEU A 263 -14.91 21.91 -18.65
N GLU A 264 -14.50 21.25 -19.73
CA GLU A 264 -15.37 21.00 -20.89
C GLU A 264 -16.59 20.15 -20.48
N ASN A 265 -16.39 19.10 -19.66
CA ASN A 265 -17.48 18.28 -19.18
C ASN A 265 -18.44 19.04 -18.25
N VAL A 266 -17.92 19.89 -17.35
CA VAL A 266 -18.74 20.75 -16.50
C VAL A 266 -19.54 21.73 -17.37
N HIS A 267 -18.89 22.34 -18.37
CA HIS A 267 -19.54 23.28 -19.29
C HIS A 267 -20.66 22.61 -20.09
N GLU A 268 -20.40 21.41 -20.65
CA GLU A 268 -21.44 20.63 -21.35
C GLU A 268 -22.68 20.41 -20.48
N VAL A 269 -22.50 20.06 -19.21
CA VAL A 269 -23.63 19.87 -18.28
C VAL A 269 -24.37 21.17 -18.02
N CYS A 270 -23.66 22.32 -17.91
CA CYS A 270 -24.26 23.64 -17.73
C CYS A 270 -25.09 24.10 -18.95
N GLU A 271 -24.73 23.67 -20.15
CA GLU A 271 -25.46 24.01 -21.39
C GLU A 271 -26.69 23.12 -21.65
N LEU A 272 -26.89 22.06 -20.85
CA LEU A 272 -28.06 21.21 -21.00
C LEU A 272 -29.35 21.99 -20.67
N PRO A 273 -30.39 21.97 -21.54
CA PRO A 273 -31.66 22.65 -21.27
C PRO A 273 -32.38 22.17 -20.01
N SER A 274 -32.14 20.91 -19.63
CA SER A 274 -32.59 20.32 -18.37
C SER A 274 -31.60 19.25 -17.95
N ALA A 275 -30.68 19.61 -17.04
CA ALA A 275 -29.75 18.67 -16.46
C ALA A 275 -30.45 17.71 -15.50
N THR A 276 -30.20 16.42 -15.65
CA THR A 276 -30.70 15.39 -14.74
C THR A 276 -29.81 15.31 -13.46
N LYS A 277 -30.33 14.68 -12.39
CA LYS A 277 -29.53 14.47 -11.18
C LYS A 277 -28.19 13.75 -11.45
N PRO A 278 -28.11 12.68 -12.28
CA PRO A 278 -26.85 12.09 -12.67
C PRO A 278 -25.89 13.05 -13.38
N ASP A 279 -26.39 13.94 -14.25
CA ASP A 279 -25.55 14.93 -14.92
C ASP A 279 -24.94 15.92 -13.93
N LEU A 280 -25.74 16.40 -12.98
CA LEU A 280 -25.26 17.32 -11.93
C LEU A 280 -24.25 16.63 -10.99
N MET A 281 -24.47 15.36 -10.64
CA MET A 281 -23.50 14.60 -9.84
C MET A 281 -22.19 14.45 -10.59
N ARG A 282 -22.22 14.09 -11.88
CA ARG A 282 -21.01 13.99 -12.72
C ARG A 282 -20.25 15.32 -12.79
N ALA A 283 -20.95 16.44 -12.93
CA ALA A 283 -20.32 17.76 -12.92
C ALA A 283 -19.69 18.06 -11.53
N ALA A 284 -20.38 17.72 -10.45
CA ALA A 284 -19.83 17.87 -9.09
C ALA A 284 -18.54 17.06 -8.88
N ASP A 285 -18.53 15.79 -9.32
CA ASP A 285 -17.33 14.93 -9.26
C ASP A 285 -16.16 15.55 -10.06
N ARG A 286 -16.44 16.18 -11.23
CA ARG A 286 -15.40 16.87 -12.02
C ARG A 286 -14.90 18.17 -11.36
N MET A 287 -15.77 18.88 -10.66
CA MET A 287 -15.38 20.05 -9.88
C MET A 287 -14.52 19.67 -8.68
N GLU A 288 -14.79 18.54 -8.04
CA GLU A 288 -13.99 17.99 -6.95
C GLU A 288 -12.57 17.61 -7.44
N GLN A 289 -12.45 17.06 -8.64
CA GLN A 289 -11.15 16.78 -9.27
C GLN A 289 -10.34 18.05 -9.62
N LEU A 290 -10.99 19.20 -9.78
CA LEU A 290 -10.34 20.47 -10.06
C LEU A 290 -9.89 21.22 -8.78
N ALA A 291 -10.42 20.84 -7.62
CA ALA A 291 -10.13 21.46 -6.33
C ALA A 291 -8.83 20.91 -5.72
#